data_7600a31563b72e7f2a816696210a3ce5
#
_entry.id   7600a31563b72e7f2a816696210a3ce5
#
_cell.length_a   1.000
_cell.length_b   1.000
_cell.length_c   1.000
_cell.angle_alpha   90.00
_cell.angle_beta   90.00
_cell.angle_gamma   90.00
#
_symmetry.space_group_name_H-M   'P 1'
#
loop_
_entity.id
_entity.type
_entity.pdbx_description
1 polymer ?
#
loop_
_entity_poly.entity_id
_entity_poly.type
_entity_poly.pdbx_seq_one_letter_code
_entity_poly.pdbx_strand_id
1 'polypeptide(L)'
;MQYLSGVEISVTWASRTIHVVGLHVDPACKDLVEGLERTRNGRAARAEAIGEQLATLGIPDAYAGALKFVSNPDMISRTHFARFMVESGYAENTQDVFNRFLGDGKPGYVAHRWSKLADAVKWIRVSGGEAVIAHPGRYAYTQTEFDALFAEFIDLGGKAIEVVTGSHTPDQYREYADVARRFGFEASRGSDFHAAGEGRVELGSLPPLPSDLKPVWERWL
;
A
#
# COMPACT_ATOMS: atom_id res chain seq x y z
N MET A 1 24.81 6.37 -1.53
CA MET A 1 23.38 6.07 -1.84
C MET A 1 22.60 7.31 -1.47
N GLN A 2 21.76 7.81 -2.37
CA GLN A 2 20.91 8.97 -2.10
C GLN A 2 19.61 8.47 -1.44
N TYR A 3 19.18 9.13 -0.36
CA TYR A 3 17.94 8.84 0.35
C TYR A 3 16.90 9.90 0.01
N LEU A 4 15.69 9.44 -0.33
CA LEU A 4 14.51 10.29 -0.49
C LEU A 4 13.50 9.89 0.58
N SER A 5 12.98 10.87 1.33
CA SER A 5 11.88 10.63 2.26
C SER A 5 10.62 10.25 1.50
N GLY A 6 9.88 9.30 2.03
CA GLY A 6 8.63 8.83 1.42
C GLY A 6 7.65 8.30 2.44
N VAL A 7 6.42 8.14 2.00
CA VAL A 7 5.33 7.58 2.81
C VAL A 7 4.39 6.79 1.89
N GLU A 8 3.82 5.70 2.39
CA GLU A 8 2.71 5.01 1.74
C GLU A 8 1.42 5.21 2.55
N ILE A 9 0.41 5.76 1.90
CA ILE A 9 -0.87 6.12 2.52
C ILE A 9 -1.96 5.21 1.96
N SER A 10 -2.61 4.46 2.86
CA SER A 10 -3.83 3.73 2.50
C SER A 10 -4.99 4.69 2.32
N VAL A 11 -5.71 4.57 1.22
CA VAL A 11 -6.92 5.35 0.92
C VAL A 11 -8.08 4.44 0.52
N THR A 12 -9.29 4.90 0.75
CA THR A 12 -10.50 4.23 0.25
C THR A 12 -10.98 4.93 -0.99
N TRP A 13 -10.99 4.20 -2.12
CA TRP A 13 -11.55 4.64 -3.39
C TRP A 13 -12.54 3.60 -3.92
N ALA A 14 -13.70 4.00 -4.40
CA ALA A 14 -14.77 3.10 -4.86
C ALA A 14 -15.02 1.91 -3.88
N SER A 15 -15.05 2.21 -2.57
CA SER A 15 -15.23 1.24 -1.48
C SER A 15 -14.14 0.17 -1.33
N ARG A 16 -13.01 0.31 -2.00
CA ARG A 16 -11.84 -0.58 -1.91
C ARG A 16 -10.62 0.18 -1.42
N THR A 17 -9.69 -0.53 -0.81
CA THR A 17 -8.41 0.05 -0.39
C THR A 17 -7.45 0.08 -1.56
N ILE A 18 -6.88 1.26 -1.82
CA ILE A 18 -5.70 1.43 -2.68
C ILE A 18 -4.61 2.15 -1.89
N HIS A 19 -3.40 2.15 -2.39
CA HIS A 19 -2.27 2.83 -1.76
C HIS A 19 -1.74 3.95 -2.66
N VAL A 20 -1.33 5.03 -2.01
CA VAL A 20 -0.68 6.17 -2.67
C VAL A 20 0.67 6.39 -1.99
N VAL A 21 1.73 6.28 -2.75
CA VAL A 21 3.09 6.58 -2.29
C VAL A 21 3.36 8.08 -2.52
N GLY A 22 3.85 8.75 -1.47
CA GLY A 22 4.42 10.09 -1.57
C GLY A 22 5.94 9.97 -1.60
N LEU A 23 6.57 10.47 -2.64
CA LEU A 23 8.02 10.51 -2.76
C LEU A 23 8.53 11.93 -2.53
N HIS A 24 9.71 12.08 -1.90
CA HIS A 24 10.37 13.35 -1.61
C HIS A 24 9.50 14.29 -0.75
N VAL A 25 8.74 13.74 0.19
CA VAL A 25 7.92 14.51 1.12
C VAL A 25 8.76 15.19 2.18
N ASP A 26 8.34 16.37 2.66
CA ASP A 26 8.87 16.93 3.90
C ASP A 26 8.20 16.23 5.10
N PRO A 27 8.94 15.42 5.88
CA PRO A 27 8.39 14.71 7.03
C PRO A 27 7.98 15.64 8.19
N ALA A 28 8.38 16.91 8.17
CA ALA A 28 7.98 17.93 9.14
C ALA A 28 6.75 18.74 8.68
N CYS A 29 6.25 18.53 7.48
CA CYS A 29 5.07 19.24 6.98
C CYS A 29 3.84 18.94 7.86
N LYS A 30 3.29 19.98 8.48
CA LYS A 30 2.18 19.89 9.43
C LYS A 30 0.95 19.18 8.83
N ASP A 31 0.54 19.58 7.63
CA ASP A 31 -0.64 19.00 6.95
C ASP A 31 -0.48 17.50 6.71
N LEU A 32 0.74 17.06 6.32
CA LEU A 32 1.06 15.65 6.12
C LEU A 32 1.03 14.90 7.45
N VAL A 33 1.70 15.41 8.48
CA VAL A 33 1.77 14.77 9.80
C VAL A 33 0.37 14.59 10.39
N GLU A 34 -0.44 15.65 10.44
CA GLU A 34 -1.81 15.60 10.95
C GLU A 34 -2.72 14.66 10.12
N GLY A 35 -2.52 14.63 8.79
CA GLY A 35 -3.22 13.71 7.89
C GLY A 35 -2.88 12.25 8.19
N LEU A 36 -1.60 11.96 8.39
CA LEU A 36 -1.13 10.62 8.74
C LEU A 36 -1.60 10.19 10.13
N GLU A 37 -1.64 11.09 11.11
CA GLU A 37 -2.19 10.82 12.44
C GLU A 37 -3.67 10.42 12.36
N ARG A 38 -4.48 11.18 11.62
CA ARG A 38 -5.90 10.82 11.39
C ARG A 38 -6.05 9.44 10.75
N THR A 39 -5.19 9.10 9.81
CA THR A 39 -5.20 7.78 9.16
C THR A 39 -4.77 6.67 10.12
N ARG A 40 -3.77 6.93 11.00
CA ARG A 40 -3.31 5.96 12.01
C ARG A 40 -4.33 5.69 13.11
N ASN A 41 -5.01 6.71 13.59
CA ASN A 41 -5.97 6.59 14.70
C ASN A 41 -7.08 5.56 14.45
N GLY A 42 -7.45 5.29 13.20
CA GLY A 42 -8.38 4.22 12.84
C GLY A 42 -7.80 2.79 12.88
N ARG A 43 -6.46 2.65 12.94
CA ARG A 43 -5.79 1.33 12.90
C ARG A 43 -5.98 0.54 14.19
N ALA A 44 -5.85 1.19 15.35
CA ALA A 44 -5.99 0.54 16.65
C ALA A 44 -7.39 -0.09 16.80
N ALA A 45 -8.44 0.70 16.62
CA ALA A 45 -9.81 0.20 16.70
C ALA A 45 -10.11 -0.93 15.71
N ARG A 46 -9.57 -0.83 14.48
CA ARG A 46 -9.68 -1.92 13.51
C ARG A 46 -8.94 -3.17 13.95
N ALA A 47 -7.75 -3.02 14.53
CA ALA A 47 -6.96 -4.17 14.99
C ALA A 47 -7.65 -4.89 16.16
N GLU A 48 -8.24 -4.15 17.10
CA GLU A 48 -9.07 -4.72 18.17
C GLU A 48 -10.23 -5.52 17.56
N ALA A 49 -10.98 -4.92 16.62
CA ALA A 49 -12.08 -5.61 15.94
C ALA A 49 -11.63 -6.86 15.16
N ILE A 50 -10.45 -6.85 14.54
CA ILE A 50 -9.87 -8.06 13.93
C ILE A 50 -9.58 -9.12 14.99
N GLY A 51 -9.03 -8.74 16.14
CA GLY A 51 -8.79 -9.65 17.26
C GLY A 51 -10.07 -10.29 17.77
N GLU A 52 -11.12 -9.50 17.98
CA GLU A 52 -12.45 -9.99 18.39
C GLU A 52 -13.03 -10.95 17.35
N GLN A 53 -12.98 -10.58 16.06
CA GLN A 53 -13.47 -11.44 15.00
C GLN A 53 -12.73 -12.77 14.92
N LEU A 54 -11.38 -12.75 15.04
CA LEU A 54 -10.58 -13.97 15.05
C LEU A 54 -10.86 -14.85 16.26
N ALA A 55 -11.15 -14.26 17.43
CA ALA A 55 -11.54 -15.03 18.61
C ALA A 55 -12.85 -15.82 18.37
N THR A 56 -13.83 -15.25 17.64
CA THR A 56 -15.07 -15.98 17.27
C THR A 56 -14.78 -17.16 16.33
N LEU A 57 -13.65 -17.14 15.63
CA LEU A 57 -13.19 -18.21 14.73
C LEU A 57 -12.29 -19.24 15.44
N GLY A 58 -12.16 -19.19 16.77
CA GLY A 58 -11.35 -20.09 17.55
C GLY A 58 -9.87 -19.73 17.61
N ILE A 59 -9.52 -18.45 17.32
CA ILE A 59 -8.15 -17.92 17.37
C ILE A 59 -8.11 -16.84 18.47
N PRO A 60 -8.00 -17.23 19.75
CA PRO A 60 -7.99 -16.29 20.87
C PRO A 60 -6.67 -15.50 20.90
N ASP A 61 -6.68 -14.40 21.66
CA ASP A 61 -5.51 -13.55 21.93
C ASP A 61 -4.82 -12.98 20.66
N ALA A 62 -5.51 -12.97 19.52
CA ALA A 62 -4.92 -12.59 18.25
C ALA A 62 -4.42 -11.14 18.22
N TYR A 63 -5.08 -10.21 18.91
CA TYR A 63 -4.61 -8.82 19.02
C TYR A 63 -3.31 -8.73 19.83
N ALA A 64 -3.29 -9.31 21.02
CA ALA A 64 -2.06 -9.35 21.86
C ALA A 64 -0.92 -10.10 21.17
N GLY A 65 -1.25 -11.18 20.45
CA GLY A 65 -0.29 -11.94 19.65
C GLY A 65 0.30 -11.11 18.50
N ALA A 66 -0.53 -10.39 17.76
CA ALA A 66 -0.10 -9.53 16.65
C ALA A 66 0.81 -8.37 17.13
N LEU A 67 0.56 -7.82 18.32
CA LEU A 67 1.38 -6.76 18.91
C LEU A 67 2.85 -7.17 19.12
N LYS A 68 3.16 -8.47 19.28
CA LYS A 68 4.53 -8.96 19.41
C LYS A 68 5.37 -8.80 18.14
N PHE A 69 4.73 -8.65 16.99
CA PHE A 69 5.36 -8.53 15.68
C PHE A 69 5.44 -7.08 15.16
N VAL A 70 4.97 -6.12 15.93
CA VAL A 70 4.98 -4.71 15.51
C VAL A 70 5.93 -3.92 16.41
N SER A 71 6.84 -3.16 15.80
CA SER A 71 7.77 -2.28 16.53
C SER A 71 7.11 -1.00 17.03
N ASN A 72 6.11 -0.50 16.29
CA ASN A 72 5.29 0.66 16.67
C ASN A 72 3.81 0.24 16.68
N PRO A 73 3.14 0.15 17.85
CA PRO A 73 1.74 -0.26 17.98
C PRO A 73 0.77 0.50 17.05
N ASP A 74 1.03 1.77 16.75
CA ASP A 74 0.21 2.58 15.85
C ASP A 74 0.25 2.09 14.40
N MET A 75 1.21 1.22 14.08
CA MET A 75 1.38 0.65 12.74
C MET A 75 0.86 -0.77 12.62
N ILE A 76 0.09 -1.26 13.60
CA ILE A 76 -0.50 -2.61 13.57
C ILE A 76 -1.33 -2.81 12.29
N SER A 77 -1.17 -3.96 11.65
CA SER A 77 -1.79 -4.29 10.37
C SER A 77 -2.13 -5.78 10.27
N ARG A 78 -2.91 -6.16 9.27
CA ARG A 78 -3.27 -7.57 9.02
C ARG A 78 -2.04 -8.48 8.89
N THR A 79 -0.92 -7.98 8.40
CA THR A 79 0.33 -8.75 8.29
C THR A 79 0.84 -9.21 9.65
N HIS A 80 0.72 -8.39 10.69
CA HIS A 80 1.15 -8.77 12.04
C HIS A 80 0.25 -9.88 12.63
N PHE A 81 -1.05 -9.83 12.37
CA PHE A 81 -1.97 -10.94 12.69
C PHE A 81 -1.60 -12.21 11.91
N ALA A 82 -1.27 -12.07 10.62
CA ALA A 82 -0.86 -13.21 9.81
C ALA A 82 0.41 -13.87 10.38
N ARG A 83 1.41 -13.09 10.77
CA ARG A 83 2.64 -13.61 11.42
C ARG A 83 2.32 -14.34 12.71
N PHE A 84 1.48 -13.77 13.58
CA PHE A 84 1.02 -14.43 14.80
C PHE A 84 0.33 -15.76 14.50
N MET A 85 -0.57 -15.79 13.54
CA MET A 85 -1.33 -16.98 13.20
C MET A 85 -0.44 -18.10 12.63
N VAL A 86 0.60 -17.76 11.87
CA VAL A 86 1.58 -18.73 11.37
C VAL A 86 2.45 -19.25 12.53
N GLU A 87 2.98 -18.36 13.39
CA GLU A 87 3.79 -18.78 14.54
C GLU A 87 2.99 -19.68 15.50
N SER A 88 1.68 -19.41 15.66
CA SER A 88 0.78 -20.19 16.52
C SER A 88 0.20 -21.45 15.85
N GLY A 89 0.60 -21.76 14.61
CA GLY A 89 0.19 -22.98 13.91
C GLY A 89 -1.22 -22.98 13.31
N TYR A 90 -1.88 -21.83 13.22
CA TYR A 90 -3.22 -21.73 12.60
C TYR A 90 -3.18 -21.76 11.06
N ALA A 91 -2.01 -21.49 10.47
CA ALA A 91 -1.79 -21.49 9.03
C ALA A 91 -0.33 -21.83 8.70
N GLU A 92 -0.08 -22.30 7.46
CA GLU A 92 1.25 -22.71 7.00
C GLU A 92 2.16 -21.51 6.71
N ASN A 93 1.57 -20.43 6.18
CA ASN A 93 2.27 -19.20 5.80
C ASN A 93 1.31 -18.00 5.78
N THR A 94 1.85 -16.80 5.65
CA THR A 94 1.05 -15.57 5.65
C THR A 94 0.04 -15.51 4.50
N GLN A 95 0.37 -16.05 3.32
CA GLN A 95 -0.55 -16.10 2.19
C GLN A 95 -1.76 -17.00 2.49
N ASP A 96 -1.57 -18.13 3.17
CA ASP A 96 -2.65 -19.02 3.61
C ASP A 96 -3.59 -18.29 4.59
N VAL A 97 -3.03 -17.48 5.52
CA VAL A 97 -3.83 -16.64 6.42
C VAL A 97 -4.73 -15.68 5.64
N PHE A 98 -4.19 -14.98 4.65
CA PHE A 98 -5.01 -14.06 3.84
C PHE A 98 -6.06 -14.79 3.03
N ASN A 99 -5.74 -15.93 2.46
CA ASN A 99 -6.67 -16.73 1.67
C ASN A 99 -7.85 -17.27 2.48
N ARG A 100 -7.63 -17.63 3.75
CA ARG A 100 -8.62 -18.28 4.61
C ARG A 100 -9.32 -17.34 5.58
N PHE A 101 -8.62 -16.32 6.10
CA PHE A 101 -9.11 -15.54 7.25
C PHE A 101 -9.14 -14.03 7.03
N LEU A 102 -8.07 -13.40 6.55
CA LEU A 102 -7.87 -11.95 6.62
C LEU A 102 -8.00 -11.21 5.28
N GLY A 103 -8.12 -11.92 4.16
CA GLY A 103 -8.37 -11.33 2.85
C GLY A 103 -9.77 -10.72 2.75
N ASP A 104 -9.99 -9.90 1.73
CA ASP A 104 -11.29 -9.26 1.51
C ASP A 104 -12.40 -10.31 1.35
N GLY A 105 -13.50 -10.11 2.08
CA GLY A 105 -14.62 -11.05 2.12
C GLY A 105 -14.38 -12.34 2.92
N LYS A 106 -13.25 -12.48 3.63
CA LYS A 106 -12.95 -13.63 4.49
C LYS A 106 -13.50 -13.43 5.91
N PRO A 107 -13.70 -14.52 6.68
CA PRO A 107 -14.38 -14.46 7.98
C PRO A 107 -13.75 -13.52 9.01
N GLY A 108 -12.42 -13.38 9.02
CA GLY A 108 -11.70 -12.47 9.92
C GLY A 108 -11.45 -11.08 9.33
N TYR A 109 -12.01 -10.79 8.15
CA TYR A 109 -11.86 -9.47 7.52
C TYR A 109 -12.73 -8.43 8.22
N VAL A 110 -12.09 -7.35 8.65
CA VAL A 110 -12.75 -6.16 9.16
C VAL A 110 -12.59 -5.02 8.16
N ALA A 111 -13.71 -4.56 7.60
CA ALA A 111 -13.72 -3.42 6.70
C ALA A 111 -13.21 -2.16 7.42
N HIS A 112 -12.45 -1.35 6.72
CA HIS A 112 -11.98 -0.07 7.24
C HIS A 112 -12.10 1.00 6.17
N ARG A 113 -12.49 2.20 6.60
CA ARG A 113 -12.55 3.36 5.71
C ARG A 113 -11.33 4.23 5.97
N TRP A 114 -10.39 4.17 5.05
CA TRP A 114 -9.20 5.00 5.05
C TRP A 114 -9.51 6.44 4.62
N SER A 115 -8.51 7.28 4.61
CA SER A 115 -8.58 8.63 4.05
C SER A 115 -9.05 8.61 2.60
N LYS A 116 -9.57 9.73 2.10
CA LYS A 116 -9.95 9.85 0.69
C LYS A 116 -8.71 10.02 -0.18
N LEU A 117 -8.79 9.62 -1.45
CA LEU A 117 -7.74 9.83 -2.44
C LEU A 117 -7.31 11.31 -2.50
N ALA A 118 -8.28 12.22 -2.56
CA ALA A 118 -8.03 13.66 -2.62
C ALA A 118 -7.23 14.18 -1.41
N ASP A 119 -7.52 13.67 -0.20
CA ASP A 119 -6.82 14.08 1.01
C ASP A 119 -5.35 13.62 0.98
N ALA A 120 -5.11 12.35 0.62
CA ALA A 120 -3.75 11.79 0.55
C ALA A 120 -2.90 12.51 -0.50
N VAL A 121 -3.43 12.74 -1.70
CA VAL A 121 -2.72 13.48 -2.76
C VAL A 121 -2.44 14.91 -2.33
N LYS A 122 -3.40 15.58 -1.69
CA LYS A 122 -3.20 16.93 -1.14
C LYS A 122 -2.08 16.98 -0.12
N TRP A 123 -2.06 16.08 0.87
CA TRP A 123 -1.02 16.07 1.92
C TRP A 123 0.37 15.85 1.34
N ILE A 124 0.50 14.92 0.38
CA ILE A 124 1.77 14.66 -0.30
C ILE A 124 2.24 15.92 -1.06
N ARG A 125 1.35 16.55 -1.83
CA ARG A 125 1.72 17.73 -2.64
C ARG A 125 2.06 18.95 -1.79
N VAL A 126 1.32 19.20 -0.72
CA VAL A 126 1.60 20.33 0.21
C VAL A 126 2.93 20.12 0.93
N SER A 127 3.34 18.87 1.15
CA SER A 127 4.65 18.55 1.71
C SER A 127 5.81 18.64 0.70
N GLY A 128 5.56 19.11 -0.53
CA GLY A 128 6.57 19.22 -1.59
C GLY A 128 6.86 17.91 -2.32
N GLY A 129 6.14 16.83 -2.00
CA GLY A 129 6.32 15.52 -2.61
C GLY A 129 5.51 15.32 -3.88
N GLU A 130 5.79 14.21 -4.57
CA GLU A 130 5.02 13.72 -5.72
C GLU A 130 4.23 12.46 -5.34
N ALA A 131 2.93 12.47 -5.70
CA ALA A 131 2.03 11.35 -5.47
C ALA A 131 2.16 10.29 -6.57
N VAL A 132 2.19 9.02 -6.16
CA VAL A 132 2.32 7.84 -7.03
C VAL A 132 1.25 6.82 -6.66
N ILE A 133 0.46 6.31 -7.60
CA ILE A 133 -0.39 5.13 -7.34
C ILE A 133 0.51 3.91 -7.18
N ALA A 134 0.45 3.27 -6.01
CA ALA A 134 1.25 2.11 -5.70
C ALA A 134 0.65 0.83 -6.31
N HIS A 135 1.52 -0.07 -6.75
CA HIS A 135 1.23 -1.45 -7.21
C HIS A 135 -0.19 -1.67 -7.78
N PRO A 136 -0.60 -0.94 -8.84
CA PRO A 136 -1.97 -1.00 -9.35
C PRO A 136 -2.41 -2.41 -9.80
N GLY A 137 -1.49 -3.29 -10.17
CA GLY A 137 -1.79 -4.68 -10.53
C GLY A 137 -2.29 -5.56 -9.39
N ARG A 138 -2.33 -5.05 -8.15
CA ARG A 138 -2.96 -5.75 -7.01
C ARG A 138 -4.46 -5.48 -6.89
N TYR A 139 -4.98 -4.48 -7.60
CA TYR A 139 -6.38 -4.07 -7.44
C TYR A 139 -7.28 -4.80 -8.44
N ALA A 140 -8.38 -5.32 -7.94
CA ALA A 140 -9.37 -6.02 -8.76
C ALA A 140 -10.42 -5.02 -9.30
N TYR A 141 -9.98 -4.08 -10.12
CA TYR A 141 -10.86 -3.12 -10.82
C TYR A 141 -11.10 -3.55 -12.26
N THR A 142 -12.26 -3.18 -12.79
CA THR A 142 -12.52 -3.19 -14.23
C THR A 142 -11.71 -2.11 -14.93
N GLN A 143 -11.55 -2.21 -16.25
CA GLN A 143 -10.87 -1.17 -17.03
C GLN A 143 -11.51 0.21 -16.85
N THR A 144 -12.85 0.28 -16.81
CA THR A 144 -13.58 1.54 -16.59
C THR A 144 -13.31 2.14 -15.21
N GLU A 145 -13.23 1.30 -14.16
CA GLU A 145 -12.88 1.75 -12.81
C GLU A 145 -11.44 2.26 -12.76
N PHE A 146 -10.50 1.56 -13.41
CA PHE A 146 -9.12 2.04 -13.52
C PHE A 146 -9.02 3.38 -14.27
N ASP A 147 -9.70 3.50 -15.39
CA ASP A 147 -9.71 4.76 -16.16
C ASP A 147 -10.27 5.92 -15.32
N ALA A 148 -11.32 5.68 -14.54
CA ALA A 148 -11.87 6.67 -13.62
C ALA A 148 -10.89 7.02 -12.47
N LEU A 149 -10.22 6.02 -11.88
CA LEU A 149 -9.22 6.21 -10.84
C LEU A 149 -8.05 7.07 -11.36
N PHE A 150 -7.51 6.73 -12.53
CA PHE A 150 -6.38 7.44 -13.11
C PHE A 150 -6.75 8.87 -13.51
N ALA A 151 -7.93 9.08 -14.08
CA ALA A 151 -8.42 10.43 -14.41
C ALA A 151 -8.58 11.28 -13.14
N GLU A 152 -9.26 10.77 -12.10
CA GLU A 152 -9.41 11.49 -10.83
C GLU A 152 -8.05 11.79 -10.19
N PHE A 153 -7.13 10.82 -10.21
CA PHE A 153 -5.80 11.00 -9.64
C PHE A 153 -5.01 12.10 -10.35
N ILE A 154 -5.09 12.19 -11.68
CA ILE A 154 -4.50 13.28 -12.48
C ILE A 154 -5.14 14.62 -12.13
N ASP A 155 -6.47 14.70 -12.06
CA ASP A 155 -7.21 15.93 -11.74
C ASP A 155 -6.83 16.45 -10.33
N LEU A 156 -6.56 15.55 -9.39
CA LEU A 156 -6.05 15.88 -8.05
C LEU A 156 -4.57 16.32 -8.05
N GLY A 157 -3.88 16.14 -9.17
CA GLY A 157 -2.47 16.50 -9.38
C GLY A 157 -1.48 15.39 -9.07
N GLY A 158 -1.93 14.15 -9.05
CA GLY A 158 -1.05 12.98 -9.04
C GLY A 158 -0.33 12.83 -10.39
N LYS A 159 0.93 12.37 -10.38
CA LYS A 159 1.76 12.41 -11.59
C LYS A 159 2.36 11.08 -12.00
N ALA A 160 2.37 10.09 -11.14
CA ALA A 160 3.08 8.85 -11.43
C ALA A 160 2.32 7.60 -10.98
N ILE A 161 2.69 6.46 -11.57
CA ILE A 161 2.24 5.13 -11.14
C ILE A 161 3.45 4.20 -10.97
N GLU A 162 3.35 3.20 -10.11
CA GLU A 162 4.31 2.10 -10.09
C GLU A 162 4.12 1.21 -11.31
N VAL A 163 5.11 1.20 -12.19
CA VAL A 163 5.16 0.35 -13.37
C VAL A 163 5.85 -0.97 -13.03
N VAL A 164 7.00 -0.90 -12.37
CA VAL A 164 7.78 -2.07 -11.96
C VAL A 164 7.79 -2.17 -10.45
N THR A 165 7.11 -3.17 -9.91
CA THR A 165 7.06 -3.39 -8.46
C THR A 165 7.18 -4.87 -8.12
N GLY A 166 7.61 -5.16 -6.89
CA GLY A 166 7.79 -6.53 -6.41
C GLY A 166 6.51 -7.36 -6.41
N SER A 167 5.35 -6.74 -6.44
CA SER A 167 4.05 -7.40 -6.48
C SER A 167 3.46 -7.59 -7.88
N HIS A 168 4.06 -6.99 -8.92
CA HIS A 168 3.65 -7.18 -10.30
C HIS A 168 4.32 -8.40 -10.95
N THR A 169 3.63 -8.99 -11.93
CA THR A 169 4.20 -9.98 -12.85
C THR A 169 4.92 -9.27 -14.01
N PRO A 170 5.77 -10.00 -14.78
CA PRO A 170 6.38 -9.43 -15.99
C PRO A 170 5.37 -8.93 -17.04
N ASP A 171 4.18 -9.53 -17.11
CA ASP A 171 3.11 -9.07 -17.99
C ASP A 171 2.52 -7.75 -17.49
N GLN A 172 2.32 -7.62 -16.19
CA GLN A 172 1.87 -6.38 -15.56
C GLN A 172 2.88 -5.24 -15.70
N TYR A 173 4.20 -5.51 -15.78
CA TYR A 173 5.17 -4.46 -16.09
C TYR A 173 4.89 -3.83 -17.48
N ARG A 174 4.53 -4.65 -18.47
CA ARG A 174 4.15 -4.14 -19.80
C ARG A 174 2.82 -3.41 -19.78
N GLU A 175 1.82 -4.00 -19.14
CA GLU A 175 0.49 -3.41 -18.99
C GLU A 175 0.55 -2.02 -18.35
N TYR A 176 1.24 -1.87 -17.22
CA TYR A 176 1.33 -0.56 -16.54
C TYR A 176 2.32 0.41 -17.20
N ALA A 177 3.24 -0.06 -18.01
CA ALA A 177 4.00 0.80 -18.92
C ALA A 177 3.08 1.41 -19.99
N ASP A 178 2.17 0.63 -20.57
CA ASP A 178 1.20 1.12 -21.55
C ASP A 178 0.17 2.07 -20.90
N VAL A 179 -0.24 1.79 -19.68
CA VAL A 179 -1.06 2.71 -18.88
C VAL A 179 -0.33 4.03 -18.66
N ALA A 180 0.95 4.00 -18.26
CA ALA A 180 1.75 5.21 -18.06
C ALA A 180 1.82 6.05 -19.33
N ARG A 181 2.05 5.43 -20.49
CA ARG A 181 2.05 6.12 -21.81
C ARG A 181 0.68 6.73 -22.14
N ARG A 182 -0.40 5.95 -21.94
CA ARG A 182 -1.75 6.37 -22.28
C ARG A 182 -2.22 7.57 -21.46
N PHE A 183 -1.90 7.61 -20.18
CA PHE A 183 -2.31 8.67 -19.26
C PHE A 183 -1.28 9.78 -19.08
N GLY A 184 -0.08 9.64 -19.64
CA GLY A 184 1.02 10.59 -19.48
C GLY A 184 1.65 10.56 -18.09
N PHE A 185 1.58 9.45 -17.38
CA PHE A 185 2.22 9.29 -16.08
C PHE A 185 3.74 9.17 -16.19
N GLU A 186 4.43 9.75 -15.22
CA GLU A 186 5.79 9.36 -14.91
C GLU A 186 5.79 7.95 -14.28
N ALA A 187 6.91 7.22 -14.43
CA ALA A 187 7.01 5.85 -13.96
C ALA A 187 7.75 5.76 -12.63
N SER A 188 7.22 4.95 -11.72
CA SER A 188 7.91 4.57 -10.48
C SER A 188 8.30 3.09 -10.49
N ARG A 189 9.33 2.78 -9.68
CA ARG A 189 9.83 1.43 -9.44
C ARG A 189 10.12 1.24 -7.96
N GLY A 190 9.53 0.22 -7.33
CA GLY A 190 9.72 -0.07 -5.92
C GLY A 190 9.52 -1.54 -5.61
N SER A 191 10.33 -2.12 -4.72
CA SER A 191 10.25 -3.54 -4.35
C SER A 191 9.03 -3.88 -3.47
N ASP A 192 8.40 -2.89 -2.85
CA ASP A 192 7.37 -3.11 -1.82
C ASP A 192 7.91 -4.04 -0.69
N PHE A 193 9.19 -3.84 -0.33
CA PHE A 193 9.90 -4.69 0.60
C PHE A 193 9.43 -4.45 2.04
N HIS A 194 9.01 -5.51 2.72
CA HIS A 194 8.58 -5.48 4.12
C HIS A 194 9.56 -6.21 5.04
N ALA A 195 10.03 -7.39 4.64
CA ALA A 195 11.05 -8.14 5.34
C ALA A 195 11.71 -9.15 4.41
N ALA A 196 12.92 -9.62 4.77
CA ALA A 196 13.62 -10.66 4.02
C ALA A 196 12.79 -11.96 3.99
N GLY A 197 12.63 -12.54 2.80
CA GLY A 197 11.87 -13.76 2.58
C GLY A 197 10.34 -13.62 2.59
N GLU A 198 9.78 -12.42 2.81
CA GLU A 198 8.33 -12.20 2.75
C GLU A 198 7.84 -11.72 1.37
N GLY A 199 8.70 -11.07 0.60
CA GLY A 199 8.40 -10.58 -0.74
C GLY A 199 8.79 -11.55 -1.84
N ARG A 200 8.24 -11.35 -3.03
CA ARG A 200 8.65 -12.10 -4.24
C ARG A 200 10.00 -11.63 -4.78
N VAL A 201 10.42 -10.42 -4.41
CA VAL A 201 11.59 -9.73 -4.97
C VAL A 201 12.37 -9.07 -3.84
N GLU A 202 13.63 -9.40 -3.74
CA GLU A 202 14.55 -8.79 -2.78
C GLU A 202 14.98 -7.38 -3.22
N LEU A 203 15.51 -6.59 -2.27
CA LEU A 203 16.02 -5.24 -2.54
C LEU A 203 17.06 -5.27 -3.67
N GLY A 204 16.92 -4.36 -4.63
CA GLY A 204 17.83 -4.23 -5.75
C GLY A 204 17.63 -5.20 -6.92
N SER A 205 16.71 -6.18 -6.81
CA SER A 205 16.52 -7.24 -7.81
C SER A 205 15.49 -6.92 -8.89
N LEU A 206 14.79 -5.80 -8.79
CA LEU A 206 13.81 -5.40 -9.79
C LEU A 206 14.46 -5.05 -11.14
N PRO A 207 13.82 -5.41 -12.27
CA PRO A 207 14.28 -4.98 -13.58
C PRO A 207 14.21 -3.44 -13.72
N PRO A 208 14.99 -2.84 -14.65
CA PRO A 208 14.89 -1.41 -14.91
C PRO A 208 13.52 -1.03 -15.48
N LEU A 209 13.16 0.25 -15.33
CA LEU A 209 12.03 0.82 -16.05
C LEU A 209 12.27 0.79 -17.57
N PRO A 210 11.19 0.68 -18.39
CA PRO A 210 11.30 0.94 -19.83
C PRO A 210 11.98 2.30 -20.11
N SER A 211 12.92 2.31 -21.03
CA SER A 211 13.79 3.48 -21.29
C SER A 211 13.08 4.70 -21.88
N ASP A 212 11.87 4.50 -22.40
CA ASP A 212 11.01 5.55 -22.94
C ASP A 212 10.09 6.19 -21.90
N LEU A 213 10.02 5.64 -20.69
CA LEU A 213 9.26 6.21 -19.59
C LEU A 213 10.14 7.09 -18.71
N LYS A 214 9.65 8.27 -18.40
CA LYS A 214 10.33 9.20 -17.51
C LYS A 214 10.22 8.73 -16.05
N PRO A 215 11.35 8.47 -15.34
CA PRO A 215 11.31 8.14 -13.92
C PRO A 215 10.82 9.33 -13.08
N VAL A 216 9.92 9.09 -12.13
CA VAL A 216 9.38 10.14 -11.24
C VAL A 216 10.47 10.84 -10.42
N TRP A 217 11.55 10.13 -10.09
CA TRP A 217 12.67 10.64 -9.29
C TRP A 217 13.74 11.40 -10.09
N GLU A 218 13.66 11.45 -11.43
CA GLU A 218 14.66 12.09 -12.28
C GLU A 218 14.94 13.56 -11.88
N ARG A 219 13.94 14.25 -11.38
CA ARG A 219 14.03 15.66 -10.96
C ARG A 219 14.81 15.88 -9.65
N TRP A 220 15.16 14.81 -8.93
CA TRP A 220 15.82 14.88 -7.62
C TRP A 220 17.22 14.23 -7.62
N LEU A 221 17.63 13.66 -8.74
CA LEU A 221 18.94 13.05 -8.95
C LEU A 221 19.78 13.94 -9.88
#